data_c758751941655acbb66fb94d57ca01a8
#
_entry.id   c758751941655acbb66fb94d57ca01a8
#
_cell.length_a   1.000
_cell.length_b   1.000
_cell.length_c   1.000
_cell.angle_alpha   90.00
_cell.angle_beta   90.00
_cell.angle_gamma   90.00
#
_symmetry.space_group_name_H-M   'P 1'
#
loop_
_entity.id
_entity.type
_entity.pdbx_description
1 polymer ?
#
loop_
_entity_poly.entity_id
_entity_poly.type
_entity_poly.pdbx_seq_one_letter_code
_entity_poly.pdbx_strand_id
1 'polypeptide(L)'
;MIDFEFEFQYAEAKLPSLRQIGGSIPAGRCVVLCGGSGCGKSTLLRCINGLIPQFYEGELKGFCRLNGQDTAGMHIGEIGELAASVFQDPRSQFFTVNSSNEVAFGLENLGLPQETIRQRVEEAFRVFHLERLKDRNVYELSSGERQLISILSAWAMDTDIFLLDEPTANLDFVATRQLKEILLALKRQGKTLLLSEHRLYYLADIADEFWVMADGEIKGEYTATEAKAFSAEQRQTISLRTLDLAEISVPEKEPLPKTAATALAVSDVRYTYGRKAGDTLS
;
A
#
# COMPACT_ATOMS: atom_id res chain seq x y z
N MET A 1 -9.97 -14.98 -1.74
CA MET A 1 -8.87 -15.96 -1.96
C MET A 1 -8.10 -15.54 -3.21
N ILE A 2 -6.76 -15.59 -3.14
CA ILE A 2 -5.87 -15.29 -4.28
C ILE A 2 -4.99 -16.52 -4.47
N ASP A 3 -5.00 -17.10 -5.70
CA ASP A 3 -4.11 -18.19 -6.07
C ASP A 3 -3.36 -17.78 -7.32
N PHE A 4 -2.04 -17.92 -7.33
CA PHE A 4 -1.23 -17.50 -8.46
C PHE A 4 0.05 -18.32 -8.61
N GLU A 5 0.52 -18.37 -9.86
CA GLU A 5 1.85 -18.81 -10.23
C GLU A 5 2.30 -17.96 -11.42
N PHE A 6 3.49 -17.34 -11.33
CA PHE A 6 3.99 -16.43 -12.36
C PHE A 6 5.47 -16.63 -12.65
N GLU A 7 5.81 -16.47 -13.91
CA GLU A 7 7.12 -16.08 -14.41
C GLU A 7 6.91 -14.83 -15.27
N PHE A 8 7.66 -13.76 -15.03
CA PHE A 8 7.48 -12.53 -15.80
C PHE A 8 8.80 -11.84 -16.09
N GLN A 9 8.97 -11.42 -17.36
CA GLN A 9 10.07 -10.59 -17.81
C GLN A 9 9.53 -9.39 -18.59
N TYR A 10 9.91 -8.16 -18.18
CA TYR A 10 9.61 -6.95 -18.96
C TYR A 10 10.32 -7.00 -20.33
N ALA A 11 9.69 -6.44 -21.38
CA ALA A 11 10.19 -6.48 -22.75
C ALA A 11 11.64 -5.94 -22.90
N GLU A 12 11.98 -4.90 -22.14
CA GLU A 12 13.31 -4.27 -22.17
C GLU A 12 14.30 -4.88 -21.15
N ALA A 13 13.86 -5.77 -20.27
CA ALA A 13 14.70 -6.35 -19.23
C ALA A 13 15.53 -7.53 -19.75
N LYS A 14 16.77 -7.64 -19.28
CA LYS A 14 17.64 -8.78 -19.60
C LYS A 14 17.37 -10.03 -18.76
N LEU A 15 16.74 -9.85 -17.60
CA LEU A 15 16.47 -10.92 -16.64
C LEU A 15 14.99 -10.88 -16.22
N PRO A 16 14.41 -12.05 -15.88
CA PRO A 16 13.07 -12.11 -15.33
C PRO A 16 12.96 -11.28 -14.04
N SER A 17 11.85 -10.54 -13.91
CA SER A 17 11.49 -9.81 -12.69
C SER A 17 10.74 -10.67 -11.68
N LEU A 18 10.07 -11.73 -12.16
CA LEU A 18 9.49 -12.81 -11.34
C LEU A 18 9.95 -14.15 -11.89
N ARG A 19 10.37 -15.05 -11.00
CA ARG A 19 10.96 -16.36 -11.35
C ARG A 19 10.17 -17.47 -10.67
N GLN A 20 9.22 -18.07 -11.38
CA GLN A 20 8.40 -19.18 -10.87
C GLN A 20 7.83 -18.91 -9.46
N ILE A 21 7.31 -17.69 -9.27
CA ILE A 21 6.74 -17.28 -8.01
C ILE A 21 5.29 -17.74 -7.92
N GLY A 22 4.93 -18.46 -6.85
CA GLY A 22 3.57 -18.94 -6.64
C GLY A 22 3.14 -18.82 -5.18
N GLY A 23 1.84 -18.78 -4.96
CA GLY A 23 1.27 -18.71 -3.63
C GLY A 23 -0.25 -18.79 -3.62
N SER A 24 -0.78 -19.11 -2.46
CA SER A 24 -2.22 -19.15 -2.18
C SER A 24 -2.54 -18.37 -0.91
N ILE A 25 -3.38 -17.34 -1.03
CA ILE A 25 -3.80 -16.51 0.08
C ILE A 25 -5.29 -16.77 0.35
N PRO A 26 -5.64 -17.43 1.46
CA PRO A 26 -7.02 -17.68 1.83
C PRO A 26 -7.83 -16.38 2.02
N ALA A 27 -9.15 -16.47 1.83
CA ALA A 27 -10.03 -15.34 2.09
C ALA A 27 -9.90 -14.84 3.54
N GLY A 28 -9.95 -13.52 3.71
CA GLY A 28 -9.85 -12.84 5.01
C GLY A 28 -8.44 -12.77 5.60
N ARG A 29 -7.42 -13.28 4.92
CA ARG A 29 -6.03 -13.19 5.37
C ARG A 29 -5.38 -11.88 4.94
N CYS A 30 -4.43 -11.46 5.75
CA CYS A 30 -3.56 -10.31 5.48
C CYS A 30 -2.12 -10.82 5.31
N VAL A 31 -1.61 -10.76 4.08
CA VAL A 31 -0.25 -11.14 3.73
C VAL A 31 0.56 -9.90 3.37
N VAL A 32 1.78 -9.82 3.89
CA VAL A 32 2.68 -8.69 3.66
C VAL A 32 3.92 -9.15 2.89
N LEU A 33 4.09 -8.63 1.68
CA LEU A 33 5.28 -8.83 0.87
C LEU A 33 6.41 -7.95 1.39
N CYS A 34 7.48 -8.56 1.84
CA CYS A 34 8.69 -7.92 2.37
C CYS A 34 9.87 -8.15 1.43
N GLY A 35 10.91 -7.35 1.55
CA GLY A 35 12.13 -7.52 0.78
C GLY A 35 12.72 -6.21 0.30
N GLY A 36 13.91 -6.27 -0.27
CA GLY A 36 14.63 -5.11 -0.79
C GLY A 36 13.88 -4.38 -1.91
N SER A 37 14.30 -3.14 -2.20
CA SER A 37 13.79 -2.44 -3.38
C SER A 37 14.19 -3.20 -4.65
N GLY A 38 13.27 -3.28 -5.61
CA GLY A 38 13.50 -3.99 -6.88
C GLY A 38 13.41 -5.51 -6.82
N CYS A 39 13.06 -6.14 -5.69
CA CYS A 39 12.95 -7.61 -5.59
C CYS A 39 11.70 -8.21 -6.25
N GLY A 40 10.80 -7.40 -6.84
CA GLY A 40 9.64 -7.88 -7.60
C GLY A 40 8.27 -7.69 -6.93
N LYS A 41 8.16 -7.08 -5.74
CA LYS A 41 6.88 -6.91 -5.01
C LYS A 41 5.80 -6.20 -5.84
N SER A 42 6.10 -5.00 -6.34
CA SER A 42 5.15 -4.24 -7.19
C SER A 42 4.85 -4.97 -8.51
N THR A 43 5.81 -5.72 -9.06
CA THR A 43 5.60 -6.53 -10.26
C THR A 43 4.60 -7.65 -9.98
N LEU A 44 4.72 -8.32 -8.82
CA LEU A 44 3.76 -9.35 -8.40
C LEU A 44 2.34 -8.76 -8.24
N LEU A 45 2.21 -7.62 -7.56
CA LEU A 45 0.91 -6.96 -7.42
C LEU A 45 0.32 -6.57 -8.78
N ARG A 46 1.14 -6.11 -9.74
CA ARG A 46 0.71 -5.78 -11.11
C ARG A 46 0.30 -7.00 -11.92
N CYS A 47 0.88 -8.17 -11.68
CA CYS A 47 0.41 -9.41 -12.30
C CYS A 47 -0.96 -9.82 -11.74
N ILE A 48 -1.16 -9.69 -10.42
CA ILE A 48 -2.41 -10.07 -9.76
C ILE A 48 -3.57 -9.14 -10.15
N ASN A 49 -3.32 -7.82 -10.28
CA ASN A 49 -4.37 -6.86 -10.66
C ASN A 49 -4.56 -6.69 -12.16
N GLY A 50 -3.85 -7.47 -12.98
CA GLY A 50 -3.99 -7.46 -14.44
C GLY A 50 -3.33 -6.31 -15.18
N LEU A 51 -2.62 -5.39 -14.49
CA LEU A 51 -1.82 -4.35 -15.16
C LEU A 51 -0.69 -4.98 -16.00
N ILE A 52 -0.19 -6.14 -15.61
CA ILE A 52 0.63 -6.99 -16.42
C ILE A 52 -0.25 -8.15 -16.90
N PRO A 53 -0.35 -8.42 -18.21
CA PRO A 53 0.40 -7.81 -19.31
C PRO A 53 -0.31 -6.64 -20.02
N GLN A 54 -1.49 -6.17 -19.54
CA GLN A 54 -2.35 -5.26 -20.32
C GLN A 54 -1.76 -3.85 -20.51
N PHE A 55 -0.98 -3.34 -19.53
CA PHE A 55 -0.34 -2.01 -19.57
C PHE A 55 1.19 -2.07 -19.57
N TYR A 56 1.76 -3.14 -19.06
CA TYR A 56 3.21 -3.32 -19.03
C TYR A 56 3.59 -4.46 -19.94
N GLU A 57 4.32 -4.15 -21.02
CA GLU A 57 4.75 -5.11 -22.01
C GLU A 57 5.80 -6.07 -21.44
N GLY A 58 5.65 -7.35 -21.78
CA GLY A 58 6.58 -8.40 -21.36
C GLY A 58 6.03 -9.80 -21.60
N GLU A 59 6.83 -10.79 -21.28
CA GLU A 59 6.45 -12.19 -21.35
C GLU A 59 5.96 -12.66 -19.98
N LEU A 60 4.64 -12.91 -19.86
CA LEU A 60 3.99 -13.46 -18.67
C LEU A 60 3.64 -14.91 -18.90
N LYS A 61 4.06 -15.80 -17.98
CA LYS A 61 3.64 -17.21 -17.91
C LYS A 61 3.01 -17.48 -16.56
N GLY A 62 2.09 -18.45 -16.52
CA GLY A 62 1.43 -18.87 -15.31
C GLY A 62 -0.05 -18.51 -15.30
N PHE A 63 -0.61 -18.37 -14.11
CA PHE A 63 -2.04 -18.09 -13.91
C PHE A 63 -2.29 -17.24 -12.67
N CYS A 64 -3.47 -16.62 -12.61
CA CYS A 64 -4.01 -15.99 -11.41
C CYS A 64 -5.50 -16.31 -11.28
N ARG A 65 -5.94 -16.63 -10.07
CA ARG A 65 -7.35 -16.77 -9.73
C ARG A 65 -7.71 -15.90 -8.54
N LEU A 66 -8.73 -15.08 -8.71
CA LEU A 66 -9.29 -14.25 -7.67
C LEU A 66 -10.67 -14.79 -7.30
N ASN A 67 -10.86 -15.17 -6.04
CA ASN A 67 -12.07 -15.84 -5.56
C ASN A 67 -12.49 -17.05 -6.42
N GLY A 68 -11.50 -17.80 -6.91
CA GLY A 68 -11.70 -18.99 -7.76
C GLY A 68 -11.94 -18.69 -9.24
N GLN A 69 -12.05 -17.42 -9.65
CA GLN A 69 -12.20 -17.01 -11.05
C GLN A 69 -10.83 -16.80 -11.68
N ASP A 70 -10.59 -17.47 -12.80
CA ASP A 70 -9.35 -17.31 -13.58
C ASP A 70 -9.36 -15.93 -14.25
N THR A 71 -8.31 -15.14 -14.02
CA THR A 71 -8.21 -13.79 -14.60
C THR A 71 -7.69 -13.77 -16.03
N ALA A 72 -7.33 -14.92 -16.58
CA ALA A 72 -6.86 -15.03 -17.97
C ALA A 72 -7.96 -14.59 -18.95
N GLY A 73 -7.65 -13.58 -19.76
CA GLY A 73 -8.59 -13.01 -20.73
C GLY A 73 -9.62 -12.03 -20.18
N MET A 74 -9.65 -11.77 -18.86
CA MET A 74 -10.46 -10.70 -18.30
C MET A 74 -9.88 -9.32 -18.66
N HIS A 75 -10.77 -8.35 -18.91
CA HIS A 75 -10.35 -6.97 -18.98
C HIS A 75 -10.01 -6.43 -17.58
N ILE A 76 -9.15 -5.41 -17.52
CA ILE A 76 -8.71 -4.84 -16.24
C ILE A 76 -9.86 -4.32 -15.38
N GLY A 77 -10.95 -3.83 -15.99
CA GLY A 77 -12.17 -3.41 -15.30
C GLY A 77 -12.83 -4.58 -14.55
N GLU A 78 -12.93 -5.76 -15.18
CA GLU A 78 -13.48 -6.98 -14.56
C GLU A 78 -12.62 -7.47 -13.40
N ILE A 79 -11.28 -7.39 -13.54
CA ILE A 79 -10.35 -7.69 -12.45
C ILE A 79 -10.51 -6.68 -11.31
N GLY A 80 -10.74 -5.39 -11.64
CA GLY A 80 -11.00 -4.32 -10.68
C GLY A 80 -12.27 -4.52 -9.83
N GLU A 81 -13.27 -5.23 -10.35
CA GLU A 81 -14.45 -5.65 -9.60
C GLU A 81 -14.16 -6.74 -8.55
N LEU A 82 -13.12 -7.55 -8.79
CA LEU A 82 -12.69 -8.61 -7.87
C LEU A 82 -11.67 -8.12 -6.84
N ALA A 83 -10.78 -7.22 -7.25
CA ALA A 83 -9.66 -6.74 -6.42
C ALA A 83 -9.41 -5.25 -6.62
N ALA A 84 -9.57 -4.47 -5.57
CA ALA A 84 -9.23 -3.05 -5.57
C ALA A 84 -7.73 -2.85 -5.35
N SER A 85 -7.14 -1.91 -6.08
CA SER A 85 -5.72 -1.59 -6.00
C SER A 85 -5.48 -0.19 -5.46
N VAL A 86 -4.49 -0.07 -4.56
CA VAL A 86 -3.97 1.20 -4.05
C VAL A 86 -2.49 1.29 -4.40
N PHE A 87 -2.10 2.29 -5.18
CA PHE A 87 -0.73 2.44 -5.66
C PHE A 87 0.14 3.28 -4.72
N GLN A 88 1.45 3.14 -4.85
CA GLN A 88 2.46 3.85 -4.05
C GLN A 88 2.36 5.39 -4.20
N ASP A 89 2.10 5.89 -5.41
CA ASP A 89 1.86 7.31 -5.65
C ASP A 89 0.37 7.57 -5.92
N PRO A 90 -0.37 8.12 -4.93
CA PRO A 90 -1.79 8.40 -5.11
C PRO A 90 -2.07 9.45 -6.21
N ARG A 91 -1.08 10.27 -6.58
CA ARG A 91 -1.27 11.29 -7.64
C ARG A 91 -1.51 10.66 -9.01
N SER A 92 -0.89 9.51 -9.26
CA SER A 92 -1.08 8.78 -10.51
C SER A 92 -2.44 8.08 -10.60
N GLN A 93 -3.18 8.03 -9.49
CA GLN A 93 -4.44 7.33 -9.36
C GLN A 93 -5.66 8.26 -9.46
N PHE A 94 -5.49 9.57 -9.22
CA PHE A 94 -6.60 10.52 -9.17
C PHE A 94 -7.07 11.00 -10.54
N PHE A 95 -8.37 10.94 -10.76
CA PHE A 95 -9.05 11.39 -11.98
C PHE A 95 -9.87 12.66 -11.76
N THR A 96 -10.22 12.99 -10.51
CA THR A 96 -11.09 14.12 -10.19
C THR A 96 -10.37 15.15 -9.31
N VAL A 97 -10.93 16.35 -9.23
CA VAL A 97 -10.41 17.45 -8.40
C VAL A 97 -11.00 17.41 -6.99
N ASN A 98 -12.17 16.81 -6.81
CA ASN A 98 -12.91 16.76 -5.57
C ASN A 98 -12.79 15.38 -4.92
N SER A 99 -12.47 15.32 -3.63
CA SER A 99 -12.27 14.07 -2.90
C SER A 99 -13.51 13.17 -2.85
N SER A 100 -14.71 13.73 -2.77
CA SER A 100 -15.95 12.94 -2.78
C SER A 100 -16.20 12.35 -4.17
N ASN A 101 -15.94 13.11 -5.24
CA ASN A 101 -16.04 12.61 -6.62
C ASN A 101 -14.96 11.53 -6.88
N GLU A 102 -13.78 11.67 -6.28
CA GLU A 102 -12.73 10.64 -6.39
C GLU A 102 -13.16 9.31 -5.77
N VAL A 103 -13.80 9.35 -4.62
CA VAL A 103 -14.38 8.15 -3.99
C VAL A 103 -15.55 7.59 -4.81
N ALA A 104 -16.33 8.46 -5.48
CA ALA A 104 -17.45 8.06 -6.32
C ALA A 104 -17.00 7.45 -7.67
N PHE A 105 -15.83 7.84 -8.17
CA PHE A 105 -15.39 7.57 -9.55
C PHE A 105 -15.44 6.09 -9.93
N GLY A 106 -14.93 5.19 -9.07
CA GLY A 106 -15.00 3.75 -9.32
C GLY A 106 -16.45 3.22 -9.37
N LEU A 107 -17.32 3.74 -8.50
CA LEU A 107 -18.73 3.35 -8.44
C LEU A 107 -19.51 3.82 -9.67
N GLU A 108 -19.17 5.01 -10.19
CA GLU A 108 -19.73 5.54 -11.44
C GLU A 108 -19.33 4.68 -12.63
N ASN A 109 -18.08 4.23 -12.70
CA ASN A 109 -17.60 3.31 -13.73
C ASN A 109 -18.31 1.94 -13.68
N LEU A 110 -18.72 1.49 -12.50
CA LEU A 110 -19.54 0.28 -12.32
C LEU A 110 -21.02 0.51 -12.72
N GLY A 111 -21.42 1.74 -13.08
CA GLY A 111 -22.79 2.07 -13.48
C GLY A 111 -23.81 1.97 -12.35
N LEU A 112 -23.39 2.13 -11.09
CA LEU A 112 -24.30 2.03 -9.94
C LEU A 112 -25.30 3.20 -9.91
N PRO A 113 -26.51 3.00 -9.36
CA PRO A 113 -27.48 4.07 -9.16
C PRO A 113 -26.91 5.22 -8.32
N GLN A 114 -27.22 6.47 -8.72
CA GLN A 114 -26.69 7.68 -8.06
C GLN A 114 -26.92 7.68 -6.53
N GLU A 115 -28.10 7.23 -6.08
CA GLU A 115 -28.40 7.15 -4.63
C GLU A 115 -27.48 6.16 -3.90
N THR A 116 -27.18 5.00 -4.52
CA THR A 116 -26.23 4.02 -3.98
C THR A 116 -24.82 4.60 -3.91
N ILE A 117 -24.40 5.32 -4.96
CA ILE A 117 -23.07 5.98 -4.99
C ILE A 117 -22.99 6.98 -3.83
N ARG A 118 -24.00 7.85 -3.69
CA ARG A 118 -24.05 8.85 -2.62
C ARG A 118 -23.94 8.21 -1.24
N GLN A 119 -24.70 7.14 -0.99
CA GLN A 119 -24.69 6.43 0.28
C GLN A 119 -23.34 5.79 0.58
N ARG A 120 -22.69 5.13 -0.38
CA ARG A 120 -21.37 4.51 -0.21
C ARG A 120 -20.28 5.54 0.02
N VAL A 121 -20.30 6.68 -0.68
CA VAL A 121 -19.36 7.79 -0.47
C VAL A 121 -19.51 8.34 0.95
N GLU A 122 -20.73 8.65 1.40
CA GLU A 122 -20.97 9.13 2.76
C GLU A 122 -20.52 8.11 3.81
N GLU A 123 -20.79 6.85 3.58
CA GLU A 123 -20.40 5.77 4.48
C GLU A 123 -18.88 5.61 4.56
N ALA A 124 -18.16 5.71 3.43
CA ALA A 124 -16.70 5.64 3.41
C ALA A 124 -16.07 6.69 4.32
N PHE A 125 -16.46 7.95 4.17
CA PHE A 125 -15.93 9.02 5.02
C PHE A 125 -16.28 8.82 6.49
N ARG A 126 -17.50 8.38 6.79
CA ARG A 126 -18.00 8.17 8.16
C ARG A 126 -17.30 7.00 8.87
N VAL A 127 -17.20 5.84 8.21
CA VAL A 127 -16.61 4.62 8.80
C VAL A 127 -15.15 4.82 9.20
N PHE A 128 -14.43 5.62 8.43
CA PHE A 128 -13.01 5.88 8.68
C PHE A 128 -12.73 7.20 9.38
N HIS A 129 -13.78 7.93 9.82
CA HIS A 129 -13.67 9.22 10.50
C HIS A 129 -12.86 10.27 9.71
N LEU A 130 -13.13 10.33 8.40
CA LEU A 130 -12.43 11.21 7.46
C LEU A 130 -13.35 12.28 6.86
N GLU A 131 -14.47 12.61 7.52
CA GLU A 131 -15.47 13.61 7.08
C GLU A 131 -14.83 14.98 6.83
N ARG A 132 -13.75 15.30 7.55
CA ARG A 132 -12.97 16.52 7.33
C ARG A 132 -12.33 16.62 5.94
N LEU A 133 -12.16 15.50 5.25
CA LEU A 133 -11.57 15.42 3.90
C LEU A 133 -12.65 15.42 2.81
N LYS A 134 -13.93 15.34 3.17
CA LYS A 134 -15.03 15.33 2.24
C LYS A 134 -15.12 16.67 1.50
N ASP A 135 -15.46 16.63 0.21
CA ASP A 135 -15.64 17.79 -0.66
C ASP A 135 -14.43 18.74 -0.72
N ARG A 136 -13.21 18.22 -0.46
CA ARG A 136 -11.98 18.98 -0.54
C ARG A 136 -11.32 18.86 -1.92
N ASN A 137 -10.57 19.87 -2.29
CA ASN A 137 -9.72 19.80 -3.47
C ASN A 137 -8.54 18.86 -3.19
N VAL A 138 -8.42 17.77 -3.99
CA VAL A 138 -7.39 16.74 -3.80
C VAL A 138 -5.97 17.29 -3.97
N TYR A 139 -5.77 18.36 -4.72
CA TYR A 139 -4.47 19.02 -4.88
C TYR A 139 -4.04 19.85 -3.67
N GLU A 140 -4.99 20.22 -2.80
CA GLU A 140 -4.71 20.92 -1.54
C GLU A 140 -4.48 19.96 -0.36
N LEU A 141 -4.73 18.66 -0.55
CA LEU A 141 -4.50 17.64 0.45
C LEU A 141 -3.00 17.32 0.58
N SER A 142 -2.57 16.99 1.79
CA SER A 142 -1.25 16.42 2.03
C SER A 142 -1.11 15.06 1.31
N SER A 143 0.13 14.58 1.14
CA SER A 143 0.36 13.25 0.56
C SER A 143 -0.32 12.14 1.35
N GLY A 144 -0.31 12.24 2.68
CA GLY A 144 -1.01 11.30 3.55
C GLY A 144 -2.52 11.32 3.37
N GLU A 145 -3.12 12.51 3.31
CA GLU A 145 -4.57 12.64 3.09
C GLU A 145 -4.99 12.10 1.72
N ARG A 146 -4.18 12.35 0.68
CA ARG A 146 -4.42 11.74 -0.64
C ARG A 146 -4.40 10.21 -0.58
N GLN A 147 -3.42 9.63 0.12
CA GLN A 147 -3.36 8.17 0.28
C GLN A 147 -4.61 7.62 0.97
N LEU A 148 -5.11 8.32 2.01
CA LEU A 148 -6.37 7.92 2.66
C LEU A 148 -7.55 8.00 1.71
N ILE A 149 -7.66 9.03 0.85
CA ILE A 149 -8.72 9.11 -0.18
C ILE A 149 -8.61 7.94 -1.17
N SER A 150 -7.41 7.57 -1.64
CA SER A 150 -7.23 6.41 -2.53
C SER A 150 -7.74 5.11 -1.88
N ILE A 151 -7.51 4.94 -0.58
CA ILE A 151 -8.00 3.77 0.15
C ILE A 151 -9.53 3.82 0.32
N LEU A 152 -10.11 5.01 0.56
CA LEU A 152 -11.55 5.18 0.60
C LEU A 152 -12.19 4.82 -0.74
N SER A 153 -11.59 5.26 -1.85
CA SER A 153 -12.06 4.92 -3.20
C SER A 153 -12.06 3.41 -3.44
N ALA A 154 -10.99 2.73 -3.03
CA ALA A 154 -10.89 1.29 -3.09
C ALA A 154 -11.95 0.59 -2.19
N TRP A 155 -12.15 1.08 -0.96
CA TRP A 155 -13.14 0.53 -0.04
C TRP A 155 -14.58 0.70 -0.54
N ALA A 156 -14.89 1.86 -1.12
CA ALA A 156 -16.23 2.15 -1.63
C ALA A 156 -16.68 1.17 -2.74
N MET A 157 -15.75 0.59 -3.49
CA MET A 157 -16.03 -0.42 -4.51
C MET A 157 -16.53 -1.75 -3.94
N ASP A 158 -16.39 -1.96 -2.60
CA ASP A 158 -16.86 -3.15 -1.87
C ASP A 158 -16.29 -4.48 -2.38
N THR A 159 -15.07 -4.46 -2.89
CA THR A 159 -14.36 -5.68 -3.31
C THR A 159 -13.95 -6.52 -2.10
N ASP A 160 -13.71 -7.82 -2.31
CA ASP A 160 -13.24 -8.72 -1.25
C ASP A 160 -11.73 -8.72 -1.09
N ILE A 161 -11.00 -8.25 -2.11
CA ILE A 161 -9.54 -8.29 -2.17
C ILE A 161 -8.99 -6.87 -2.29
N PHE A 162 -7.98 -6.56 -1.50
CA PHE A 162 -7.26 -5.29 -1.53
C PHE A 162 -5.78 -5.54 -1.80
N LEU A 163 -5.26 -4.91 -2.83
CA LEU A 163 -3.86 -4.95 -3.23
C LEU A 163 -3.25 -3.58 -2.95
N LEU A 164 -2.31 -3.47 -2.00
CA LEU A 164 -1.74 -2.19 -1.62
C LEU A 164 -0.23 -2.20 -1.86
N ASP A 165 0.24 -1.31 -2.73
CA ASP A 165 1.66 -1.17 -3.05
C ASP A 165 2.29 -0.02 -2.25
N GLU A 166 3.13 -0.35 -1.27
CA GLU A 166 3.83 0.57 -0.37
C GLU A 166 2.95 1.73 0.16
N PRO A 167 1.78 1.43 0.78
CA PRO A 167 0.80 2.45 1.14
C PRO A 167 1.32 3.48 2.16
N THR A 168 2.44 3.20 2.86
CA THR A 168 3.03 4.16 3.82
C THR A 168 4.20 4.98 3.26
N ALA A 169 4.57 4.83 1.98
CA ALA A 169 5.77 5.47 1.42
C ALA A 169 5.82 6.99 1.66
N ASN A 170 4.66 7.65 1.59
CA ASN A 170 4.52 9.10 1.70
C ASN A 170 3.78 9.54 2.98
N LEU A 171 3.64 8.64 3.98
CA LEU A 171 2.91 8.94 5.21
C LEU A 171 3.83 9.35 6.36
N ASP A 172 3.38 10.34 7.12
CA ASP A 172 3.91 10.61 8.45
C ASP A 172 3.38 9.59 9.47
N PHE A 173 3.79 9.74 10.73
CA PHE A 173 3.41 8.82 11.80
C PHE A 173 1.89 8.84 12.08
N VAL A 174 1.26 10.02 12.00
CA VAL A 174 -0.19 10.18 12.26
C VAL A 174 -1.00 9.51 11.17
N ALA A 175 -0.68 9.77 9.90
CA ALA A 175 -1.35 9.16 8.76
C ALA A 175 -1.11 7.63 8.71
N THR A 176 0.09 7.14 9.08
CA THR A 176 0.37 5.71 9.21
C THR A 176 -0.53 5.05 10.27
N ARG A 177 -0.77 5.73 11.38
CA ARG A 177 -1.69 5.24 12.42
C ARG A 177 -3.14 5.19 11.92
N GLN A 178 -3.59 6.20 11.18
CA GLN A 178 -4.92 6.18 10.56
C GLN A 178 -5.04 5.02 9.55
N LEU A 179 -4.03 4.83 8.71
CA LEU A 179 -3.98 3.67 7.79
C LEU A 179 -4.07 2.34 8.55
N LYS A 180 -3.36 2.19 9.68
CA LYS A 180 -3.44 0.99 10.52
C LYS A 180 -4.89 0.70 10.94
N GLU A 181 -5.64 1.70 11.41
CA GLU A 181 -7.03 1.53 11.81
C GLU A 181 -7.94 1.13 10.63
N ILE A 182 -7.70 1.69 9.44
CA ILE A 182 -8.43 1.32 8.22
C ILE A 182 -8.17 -0.15 7.86
N LEU A 183 -6.91 -0.58 7.85
CA LEU A 183 -6.55 -1.98 7.54
C LEU A 183 -7.13 -2.96 8.57
N LEU A 184 -7.16 -2.59 9.85
CA LEU A 184 -7.81 -3.38 10.89
C LEU A 184 -9.32 -3.48 10.65
N ALA A 185 -9.97 -2.40 10.22
CA ALA A 185 -11.40 -2.42 9.90
C ALA A 185 -11.69 -3.33 8.69
N LEU A 186 -10.89 -3.24 7.61
CA LEU A 186 -10.99 -4.13 6.45
C LEU A 186 -10.83 -5.61 6.85
N LYS A 187 -9.83 -5.91 7.67
CA LYS A 187 -9.60 -7.27 8.16
C LYS A 187 -10.78 -7.79 9.00
N ARG A 188 -11.36 -6.95 9.88
CA ARG A 188 -12.57 -7.32 10.66
C ARG A 188 -13.79 -7.57 9.78
N GLN A 189 -13.89 -6.92 8.62
CA GLN A 189 -14.91 -7.16 7.60
C GLN A 189 -14.66 -8.43 6.78
N GLY A 190 -13.58 -9.17 7.05
CA GLY A 190 -13.23 -10.39 6.34
C GLY A 190 -12.57 -10.15 4.97
N LYS A 191 -12.13 -8.92 4.67
CA LYS A 191 -11.46 -8.61 3.42
C LYS A 191 -10.08 -9.25 3.38
N THR A 192 -9.67 -9.71 2.20
CA THR A 192 -8.33 -10.27 1.94
C THR A 192 -7.38 -9.14 1.58
N LEU A 193 -6.25 -9.06 2.27
CA LEU A 193 -5.28 -7.98 2.09
C LEU A 193 -3.94 -8.56 1.62
N LEU A 194 -3.43 -8.05 0.51
CA LEU A 194 -2.06 -8.30 0.06
C LEU A 194 -1.34 -6.95 -0.07
N LEU A 195 -0.31 -6.75 0.76
CA LEU A 195 0.43 -5.50 0.81
C LEU A 195 1.88 -5.72 0.44
N SER A 196 2.48 -4.83 -0.35
CA SER A 196 3.93 -4.66 -0.35
C SER A 196 4.30 -3.59 0.67
N GLU A 197 5.33 -3.82 1.50
CA GLU A 197 5.69 -2.85 2.51
C GLU A 197 7.16 -2.95 2.95
N HIS A 198 7.70 -1.77 3.32
CA HIS A 198 9.01 -1.65 3.94
C HIS A 198 8.94 -1.35 5.44
N ARG A 199 7.88 -0.67 5.90
CA ARG A 199 7.67 -0.32 7.31
C ARG A 199 6.73 -1.33 7.94
N LEU A 200 7.27 -2.33 8.64
CA LEU A 200 6.49 -3.48 9.11
C LEU A 200 5.87 -3.29 10.50
N TYR A 201 6.39 -2.35 11.30
CA TYR A 201 6.00 -2.20 12.71
C TYR A 201 4.50 -1.95 12.93
N TYR A 202 3.83 -1.24 12.02
CA TYR A 202 2.41 -0.95 12.15
C TYR A 202 1.53 -2.14 11.73
N LEU A 203 2.10 -3.11 10.99
CA LEU A 203 1.43 -4.32 10.50
C LEU A 203 1.58 -5.51 11.45
N ALA A 204 2.40 -5.40 12.48
CA ALA A 204 2.71 -6.49 13.39
C ALA A 204 1.47 -7.17 14.02
N ASP A 205 0.37 -6.41 14.21
CA ASP A 205 -0.89 -6.91 14.79
C ASP A 205 -1.99 -7.15 13.73
N ILE A 206 -1.69 -6.84 12.45
CA ILE A 206 -2.64 -6.97 11.33
C ILE A 206 -2.29 -8.16 10.46
N ALA A 207 -1.01 -8.30 10.11
CA ALA A 207 -0.54 -9.36 9.23
C ALA A 207 -0.77 -10.75 9.85
N ASP A 208 -1.20 -11.67 9.03
CA ASP A 208 -1.20 -13.10 9.36
C ASP A 208 0.14 -13.72 8.97
N GLU A 209 0.70 -13.28 7.84
CA GLU A 209 1.94 -13.79 7.28
C GLU A 209 2.80 -12.66 6.68
N PHE A 210 4.11 -12.88 6.72
CA PHE A 210 5.12 -12.07 6.04
C PHE A 210 5.84 -12.95 5.02
N TRP A 211 5.71 -12.59 3.74
CA TRP A 211 6.39 -13.28 2.65
C TRP A 211 7.61 -12.49 2.22
N VAL A 212 8.78 -13.07 2.40
CA VAL A 212 10.05 -12.42 2.08
C VAL A 212 10.46 -12.72 0.66
N MET A 213 10.56 -11.66 -0.14
CA MET A 213 10.94 -11.72 -1.55
C MET A 213 12.38 -11.27 -1.77
N ALA A 214 13.09 -12.00 -2.61
CA ALA A 214 14.39 -11.61 -3.16
C ALA A 214 14.54 -12.16 -4.58
N ASP A 215 15.14 -11.37 -5.46
CA ASP A 215 15.47 -11.75 -6.83
C ASP A 215 14.29 -12.35 -7.65
N GLY A 216 13.08 -11.82 -7.42
CA GLY A 216 11.86 -12.26 -8.11
C GLY A 216 11.24 -13.55 -7.59
N GLU A 217 11.66 -14.03 -6.43
CA GLU A 217 11.16 -15.26 -5.80
C GLU A 217 10.70 -15.00 -4.36
N ILE A 218 9.77 -15.83 -3.84
CA ILE A 218 9.48 -15.92 -2.41
C ILE A 218 10.54 -16.82 -1.78
N LYS A 219 11.37 -16.26 -0.92
CA LYS A 219 12.44 -16.97 -0.21
C LYS A 219 12.01 -17.56 1.12
N GLY A 220 10.88 -17.10 1.66
CA GLY A 220 10.31 -17.61 2.90
C GLY A 220 8.95 -17.00 3.20
N GLU A 221 8.11 -17.80 3.80
CA GLU A 221 6.77 -17.43 4.28
C GLU A 221 6.76 -17.66 5.80
N TYR A 222 6.45 -16.61 6.54
CA TYR A 222 6.52 -16.64 8.00
C TYR A 222 5.21 -16.13 8.58
N THR A 223 4.66 -16.86 9.52
CA THR A 223 3.54 -16.36 10.33
C THR A 223 3.95 -15.12 11.12
N ALA A 224 2.98 -14.30 11.51
CA ALA A 224 3.26 -13.14 12.36
C ALA A 224 3.95 -13.53 13.68
N THR A 225 3.65 -14.71 14.22
CA THR A 225 4.28 -15.23 15.44
C THR A 225 5.74 -15.57 15.22
N GLU A 226 6.07 -16.26 14.12
CA GLU A 226 7.47 -16.57 13.77
C GLU A 226 8.27 -15.31 13.49
N ALA A 227 7.71 -14.38 12.70
CA ALA A 227 8.35 -13.12 12.35
C ALA A 227 8.68 -12.26 13.59
N LYS A 228 7.79 -12.25 14.60
CA LYS A 228 8.02 -11.59 15.90
C LYS A 228 9.09 -12.28 16.75
N ALA A 229 9.24 -13.60 16.61
CA ALA A 229 10.21 -14.37 17.37
C ALA A 229 11.65 -14.27 16.84
N PHE A 230 11.87 -13.78 15.62
CA PHE A 230 13.20 -13.66 15.04
C PHE A 230 14.07 -12.65 15.79
N SER A 231 15.33 -13.04 16.04
CA SER A 231 16.36 -12.12 16.51
C SER A 231 16.68 -11.05 15.45
N ALA A 232 17.31 -9.96 15.86
CA ALA A 232 17.77 -8.92 14.93
C ALA A 232 18.69 -9.47 13.82
N GLU A 233 19.58 -10.42 14.17
CA GLU A 233 20.49 -11.08 13.23
C GLU A 233 19.72 -11.95 12.22
N GLN A 234 18.74 -12.74 12.69
CA GLN A 234 17.90 -13.55 11.83
C GLN A 234 17.11 -12.67 10.84
N ARG A 235 16.50 -11.58 11.34
CA ARG A 235 15.78 -10.63 10.47
C ARG A 235 16.71 -10.00 9.43
N GLN A 236 17.91 -9.63 9.80
CA GLN A 236 18.90 -9.08 8.87
C GLN A 236 19.26 -10.08 7.77
N THR A 237 19.46 -11.36 8.13
CA THR A 237 19.81 -12.43 7.16
C THR A 237 18.73 -12.62 6.11
N ILE A 238 17.45 -12.55 6.49
CA ILE A 238 16.31 -12.72 5.58
C ILE A 238 15.78 -11.39 5.03
N SER A 239 16.44 -10.26 5.29
CA SER A 239 16.02 -8.91 4.86
C SER A 239 14.64 -8.50 5.38
N LEU A 240 14.22 -9.01 6.53
CA LEU A 240 12.99 -8.62 7.22
C LEU A 240 13.28 -7.46 8.18
N ARG A 241 12.58 -6.35 8.03
CA ARG A 241 12.73 -5.21 8.96
C ARG A 241 12.06 -5.49 10.30
N THR A 242 12.41 -4.66 11.32
CA THR A 242 11.82 -4.83 12.65
C THR A 242 10.31 -4.63 12.65
N LEU A 243 9.64 -5.42 13.47
CA LEU A 243 8.22 -5.35 13.78
C LEU A 243 7.93 -4.54 15.05
N ASP A 244 8.97 -4.20 15.81
CA ASP A 244 8.87 -3.40 17.03
C ASP A 244 9.91 -2.26 17.00
N LEU A 245 9.45 -1.03 17.06
CA LEU A 245 10.32 0.15 17.10
C LEU A 245 11.09 0.27 18.43
N ALA A 246 10.62 -0.35 19.51
CA ALA A 246 11.31 -0.34 20.78
C ALA A 246 12.64 -1.10 20.75
N GLU A 247 12.82 -2.01 19.77
CA GLU A 247 14.08 -2.73 19.57
C GLU A 247 15.19 -1.87 18.94
N ILE A 248 14.84 -0.69 18.39
CA ILE A 248 15.81 0.19 17.74
C ILE A 248 16.55 0.98 18.79
N SER A 249 17.79 0.59 19.08
CA SER A 249 18.70 1.40 19.88
C SER A 249 19.27 2.54 19.04
N VAL A 250 19.03 3.77 19.47
CA VAL A 250 19.72 4.93 18.89
C VAL A 250 21.04 5.08 19.65
N PRO A 251 22.20 4.96 18.99
CA PRO A 251 23.47 5.19 19.67
C PRO A 251 23.51 6.61 20.22
N GLU A 252 23.88 6.76 21.49
CA GLU A 252 24.12 8.07 22.07
C GLU A 252 25.21 8.77 21.22
N LYS A 253 24.85 9.93 20.68
CA LYS A 253 25.83 10.76 19.98
C LYS A 253 26.74 11.38 21.04
N GLU A 254 28.04 11.20 20.90
CA GLU A 254 28.98 11.99 21.66
C GLU A 254 28.68 13.48 21.43
N PRO A 255 28.61 14.30 22.50
CA PRO A 255 28.39 15.73 22.35
C PRO A 255 29.50 16.35 21.49
N LEU A 256 29.12 17.12 20.48
CA LEU A 256 30.11 17.82 19.67
C LEU A 256 31.03 18.68 20.54
N PRO A 257 32.36 18.72 20.28
CA PRO A 257 33.27 19.61 20.99
C PRO A 257 32.76 21.05 20.93
N LYS A 258 32.88 21.81 22.02
CA LYS A 258 32.49 23.23 22.07
C LYS A 258 33.19 24.10 21.00
N THR A 259 34.27 23.58 20.43
CA THR A 259 35.06 24.22 19.37
C THR A 259 34.65 23.77 17.95
N ALA A 260 33.62 22.93 17.81
CA ALA A 260 33.16 22.49 16.50
C ALA A 260 32.66 23.70 15.69
N ALA A 261 33.16 23.83 14.47
CA ALA A 261 32.71 24.86 13.56
C ALA A 261 31.23 24.64 13.15
N THR A 262 30.46 25.71 13.13
CA THR A 262 29.07 25.67 12.66
C THR A 262 29.07 25.39 11.15
N ALA A 263 28.59 24.24 10.74
CA ALA A 263 28.48 23.87 9.32
C ALA A 263 27.30 24.57 8.62
N LEU A 264 26.20 24.82 9.36
CA LEU A 264 25.02 25.53 8.88
C LEU A 264 24.35 26.24 10.06
N ALA A 265 24.11 27.53 9.92
CA ALA A 265 23.29 28.30 10.84
C ALA A 265 22.06 28.84 10.11
N VAL A 266 20.90 28.62 10.68
CA VAL A 266 19.64 29.09 10.13
C VAL A 266 18.93 29.89 11.23
N SER A 267 18.52 31.13 10.94
CA SER A 267 17.82 31.99 11.88
C SER A 267 16.65 32.66 11.17
N ASP A 268 15.56 32.87 11.92
CA ASP A 268 14.37 33.61 11.47
C ASP A 268 13.73 33.10 10.17
N VAL A 269 13.82 31.80 9.89
CA VAL A 269 13.17 31.21 8.71
C VAL A 269 11.69 31.00 9.00
N ARG A 270 10.87 31.62 8.14
CA ARG A 270 9.40 31.43 8.15
C ARG A 270 8.98 30.92 6.80
N TYR A 271 8.16 29.88 6.79
CA TYR A 271 7.58 29.34 5.57
C TYR A 271 6.07 29.14 5.76
N THR A 272 5.28 29.57 4.78
CA THR A 272 3.82 29.40 4.81
C THR A 272 3.40 28.63 3.56
N TYR A 273 2.67 27.52 3.76
CA TYR A 273 2.04 26.77 2.69
C TYR A 273 0.77 27.46 2.22
N GLY A 274 0.73 27.88 0.95
CA GLY A 274 -0.46 28.44 0.32
C GLY A 274 -0.84 29.85 0.79
N ARG A 275 -2.03 30.35 0.36
CA ARG A 275 -2.56 31.70 0.64
C ARG A 275 -3.32 31.84 1.97
N LYS A 276 -3.44 30.81 2.79
CA LYS A 276 -4.14 30.89 4.08
C LYS A 276 -3.13 31.21 5.19
N ALA A 277 -3.28 32.41 5.75
CA ALA A 277 -2.58 32.80 6.98
C ALA A 277 -3.01 31.82 8.11
N GLY A 278 -2.09 30.98 8.58
CA GLY A 278 -2.36 30.04 9.68
C GLY A 278 -1.40 28.87 9.78
N ASP A 279 -0.88 28.39 8.66
CA ASP A 279 0.05 27.25 8.68
C ASP A 279 1.49 27.76 8.57
N THR A 280 2.03 28.26 9.66
CA THR A 280 3.43 28.65 9.77
C THR A 280 4.20 27.55 10.51
N LEU A 281 5.24 27.01 9.87
CA LEU A 281 6.31 26.33 10.58
C LEU A 281 7.17 27.38 11.28
N SER A 282 7.14 27.42 12.60
CA SER A 282 8.04 28.20 13.46
C SER A 282 9.26 27.39 13.84
#